data_43c0007459be6ec3f6c790f9f2e24a6b
#
_entry.id   43c0007459be6ec3f6c790f9f2e24a6b
#
_cell.length_a   1.000
_cell.length_b   1.000
_cell.length_c   1.000
_cell.angle_alpha   90.00
_cell.angle_beta   90.00
_cell.angle_gamma   90.00
#
_symmetry.space_group_name_H-M   'P 1'
#
loop_
_entity.id
_entity.type
_entity.pdbx_description
1 polymer ?
#
loop_
_entity_poly.entity_id
_entity_poly.type
_entity_poly.pdbx_seq_one_letter_code
_entity_poly.pdbx_strand_id
1 'polypeptide(L)'
;MKALTIWQPWASLLVSGQKKYETRSWATAYRGPIAIHAAMRPVRRTIDALAADREGSGWDVLERLDSLFLRPGALDQLPTGAIVGKAILTRCNLITEDFRAKLPPQELDLGDFSIGRYAWEFHVMVPVDPPVKASGKQGLWTWEGSLE
;
A
#
# COMPACT_ATOMS: atom_id res chain seq x y z
N MET A 1 7.13 -5.26 16.75
CA MET A 1 7.00 -6.08 15.54
C MET A 1 7.52 -5.30 14.32
N LYS A 2 7.86 -5.98 13.27
CA LYS A 2 8.26 -5.30 12.03
C LYS A 2 7.10 -4.49 11.45
N ALA A 3 7.40 -3.37 10.83
CA ALA A 3 6.43 -2.47 10.22
C ALA A 3 6.93 -1.94 8.89
N LEU A 4 6.01 -1.63 8.01
CA LEU A 4 6.27 -1.02 6.71
C LEU A 4 5.38 0.20 6.55
N THR A 5 5.97 1.35 6.22
CA THR A 5 5.23 2.59 6.00
C THR A 5 4.84 2.72 4.54
N ILE A 6 3.55 2.91 4.30
CA ILE A 6 2.96 2.98 2.97
C ILE A 6 2.13 4.25 2.86
N TRP A 7 2.26 4.97 1.76
CA TRP A 7 1.45 6.17 1.52
C TRP A 7 -0.02 5.82 1.32
N GLN A 8 -0.90 6.70 1.78
CA GLN A 8 -2.31 6.62 1.44
C GLN A 8 -2.55 7.11 0.00
N PRO A 9 -3.48 6.55 -0.76
CA PRO A 9 -4.50 5.59 -0.34
C PRO A 9 -4.05 4.11 -0.37
N TRP A 10 -2.81 3.85 -0.76
CA TRP A 10 -2.29 2.50 -1.00
C TRP A 10 -2.33 1.61 0.26
N ALA A 11 -2.04 2.18 1.43
CA ALA A 11 -2.09 1.44 2.69
C ALA A 11 -3.49 0.90 2.95
N SER A 12 -4.52 1.74 2.83
CA SER A 12 -5.91 1.33 3.06
C SER A 12 -6.42 0.34 2.02
N LEU A 13 -6.02 0.50 0.76
CA LEU A 13 -6.39 -0.46 -0.30
C LEU A 13 -5.76 -1.83 -0.06
N LEU A 14 -4.53 -1.86 0.44
CA LEU A 14 -3.86 -3.10 0.79
C LEU A 14 -4.57 -3.79 1.96
N VAL A 15 -4.90 -3.03 3.00
CA VAL A 15 -5.56 -3.57 4.20
C VAL A 15 -6.97 -4.06 3.90
N SER A 16 -7.70 -3.40 3.00
CA SER A 16 -9.05 -3.82 2.61
C SER A 16 -9.08 -5.02 1.65
N GLY A 17 -7.93 -5.40 1.10
CA GLY A 17 -7.84 -6.48 0.11
C GLY A 17 -8.13 -6.05 -1.33
N GLN A 18 -8.43 -4.78 -1.56
CA GLN A 18 -8.65 -4.26 -2.92
C GLN A 18 -7.35 -4.16 -3.73
N LYS A 19 -6.22 -4.10 -3.04
CA LYS A 19 -4.88 -4.17 -3.58
C LYS A 19 -4.15 -5.32 -2.90
N LYS A 20 -3.49 -6.18 -3.67
CA LYS A 20 -2.86 -7.40 -3.14
C LYS A 20 -1.38 -7.24 -2.83
N TYR A 21 -0.67 -6.45 -3.61
CA TYR A 21 0.79 -6.32 -3.52
C TYR A 21 1.19 -4.89 -3.22
N GLU A 22 2.21 -4.75 -2.38
CA GLU A 22 2.97 -3.51 -2.27
C GLU A 22 4.22 -3.65 -3.12
N THR A 23 4.52 -2.66 -3.97
CA THR A 23 5.68 -2.73 -4.85
C THR A 23 6.80 -1.83 -4.35
N ARG A 24 8.02 -2.38 -4.31
CA ARG A 24 9.23 -1.70 -3.87
C ARG A 24 10.38 -2.01 -4.83
N SER A 25 11.36 -1.12 -4.89
CA SER A 25 12.57 -1.34 -5.68
C SER A 25 13.54 -2.33 -5.02
N TRP A 26 13.23 -2.76 -3.80
CA TRP A 26 14.07 -3.64 -2.99
C TRP A 26 13.22 -4.75 -2.35
N ALA A 27 13.90 -5.82 -1.94
CA ALA A 27 13.29 -6.95 -1.27
C ALA A 27 13.88 -7.10 0.14
N THR A 28 13.23 -7.89 0.97
CA THR A 28 13.74 -8.26 2.30
C THR A 28 13.75 -9.77 2.46
N ALA A 29 14.70 -10.27 3.23
CA ALA A 29 14.72 -11.69 3.64
C ALA A 29 13.70 -11.96 4.77
N TYR A 30 13.22 -10.93 5.45
CA TYR A 30 12.28 -11.10 6.55
C TYR A 30 10.97 -11.74 6.06
N ARG A 31 10.48 -12.72 6.80
CA ARG A 31 9.15 -13.31 6.64
C ARG A 31 8.49 -13.40 8.01
N GLY A 32 7.20 -13.14 8.06
CA GLY A 32 6.47 -13.22 9.33
C GLY A 32 5.56 -12.02 9.58
N PRO A 33 5.16 -11.83 10.84
CA PRO A 33 4.22 -10.76 11.21
C PRO A 33 4.74 -9.37 10.85
N ILE A 34 3.88 -8.55 10.28
CA ILE A 34 4.21 -7.19 9.87
C ILE A 34 3.02 -6.25 10.12
N ALA A 35 3.30 -5.07 10.65
CA ALA A 35 2.31 -4.01 10.78
C ALA A 35 2.35 -3.13 9.53
N ILE A 36 1.18 -2.73 9.04
CA ILE A 36 1.04 -1.77 7.96
C ILE A 36 0.80 -0.40 8.57
N HIS A 37 1.74 0.50 8.33
CA HIS A 37 1.70 1.87 8.81
C HIS A 37 1.33 2.80 7.65
N ALA A 38 0.27 3.59 7.83
CA ALA A 38 -0.08 4.64 6.88
C ALA A 38 0.77 5.87 7.16
N ALA A 39 1.52 6.31 6.16
CA ALA A 39 2.39 7.47 6.29
C ALA A 39 1.60 8.73 6.69
N MET A 40 2.25 9.65 7.39
CA MET A 40 1.64 10.94 7.75
C MET A 40 1.47 11.86 6.53
N ARG A 41 2.01 11.49 5.38
CA ARG A 41 1.85 12.23 4.13
C ARG A 41 0.37 12.38 3.78
N PRO A 42 -0.15 13.61 3.59
CA PRO A 42 -1.57 13.80 3.21
C PRO A 42 -1.90 13.09 1.90
N VAL A 43 -3.03 12.41 1.85
CA VAL A 43 -3.49 11.74 0.62
C VAL A 43 -3.63 12.70 -0.55
N ARG A 44 -3.97 13.96 -0.28
CA ARG A 44 -4.10 15.01 -1.31
C ARG A 44 -2.83 15.16 -2.15
N ARG A 45 -1.65 14.99 -1.55
CA ARG A 45 -0.38 15.07 -2.28
C ARG A 45 -0.27 13.97 -3.34
N THR A 46 -0.72 12.76 -3.02
CA THR A 46 -0.75 11.65 -3.98
C THR A 46 -1.76 11.92 -5.10
N ILE A 47 -2.96 12.40 -4.75
CA ILE A 47 -4.00 12.72 -5.72
C ILE A 47 -3.52 13.82 -6.68
N ASP A 48 -2.92 14.88 -6.16
CA ASP A 48 -2.44 15.99 -6.98
C ASP A 48 -1.30 15.54 -7.91
N ALA A 49 -0.41 14.68 -7.43
CA ALA A 49 0.66 14.14 -8.27
C ALA A 49 0.10 13.28 -9.42
N LEU A 50 -0.92 12.45 -9.15
CA LEU A 50 -1.58 11.65 -10.17
C LEU A 50 -2.30 12.55 -11.19
N ALA A 51 -2.98 13.59 -10.73
CA ALA A 51 -3.68 14.53 -11.59
C ALA A 51 -2.72 15.33 -12.50
N ALA A 52 -1.50 15.58 -12.04
CA ALA A 52 -0.47 16.28 -12.81
C ALA A 52 0.18 15.40 -13.89
N ASP A 53 0.05 14.08 -13.78
CA ASP A 53 0.64 13.11 -14.73
C ASP A 53 -0.28 12.91 -15.93
N ARG A 54 -0.32 13.89 -16.84
CA ARG A 54 -1.22 13.88 -18.00
C ARG A 54 -0.79 12.93 -19.12
N GLU A 55 0.48 12.62 -19.21
CA GLU A 55 1.06 11.78 -20.27
C GLU A 55 1.25 10.33 -19.85
N GLY A 56 1.17 10.04 -18.54
CA GLY A 56 1.29 8.71 -17.99
C GLY A 56 -0.06 8.11 -17.57
N SER A 57 -0.01 7.17 -16.66
CA SER A 57 -1.18 6.44 -16.18
C SER A 57 -1.94 7.14 -15.03
N GLY A 58 -1.55 8.36 -14.65
CA GLY A 58 -2.12 9.04 -13.49
C GLY A 58 -3.64 9.17 -13.52
N TRP A 59 -4.21 9.53 -14.68
CA TRP A 59 -5.66 9.66 -14.83
C TRP A 59 -6.38 8.32 -14.76
N ASP A 60 -5.78 7.24 -15.28
CA ASP A 60 -6.35 5.89 -15.16
C ASP A 60 -6.40 5.44 -13.70
N VAL A 61 -5.34 5.75 -12.95
CA VAL A 61 -5.30 5.48 -11.51
C VAL A 61 -6.37 6.26 -10.76
N LEU A 62 -6.53 7.56 -11.06
CA LEU A 62 -7.58 8.38 -10.43
C LEU A 62 -8.98 7.84 -10.71
N GLU A 63 -9.25 7.43 -11.95
CA GLU A 63 -10.54 6.83 -12.31
C GLU A 63 -10.78 5.55 -11.52
N ARG A 64 -9.75 4.72 -11.37
CA ARG A 64 -9.83 3.50 -10.56
C ARG A 64 -10.10 3.83 -9.09
N LEU A 65 -9.42 4.82 -8.53
CA LEU A 65 -9.64 5.26 -7.15
C LEU A 65 -11.07 5.78 -6.95
N ASP A 66 -11.60 6.56 -7.89
CA ASP A 66 -12.98 7.03 -7.84
C ASP A 66 -13.97 5.86 -7.81
N SER A 67 -13.69 4.78 -8.52
CA SER A 67 -14.54 3.60 -8.53
C SER A 67 -14.50 2.81 -7.21
N LEU A 68 -13.42 2.94 -6.45
CA LEU A 68 -13.22 2.23 -5.18
C LEU A 68 -13.64 3.05 -3.96
N PHE A 69 -13.56 4.38 -4.02
CA PHE A 69 -13.91 5.30 -2.95
C PHE A 69 -15.11 6.14 -3.37
N LEU A 70 -16.29 5.53 -3.35
CA LEU A 70 -17.53 6.12 -3.92
C LEU A 70 -18.11 7.27 -3.10
N ARG A 71 -17.82 7.31 -1.79
CA ARG A 71 -18.36 8.36 -0.93
C ARG A 71 -17.54 9.64 -1.08
N PRO A 72 -18.19 10.81 -1.30
CA PRO A 72 -17.47 12.08 -1.36
C PRO A 72 -16.60 12.32 -0.11
N GLY A 73 -15.35 12.73 -0.32
CA GLY A 73 -14.40 12.99 0.77
C GLY A 73 -13.80 11.74 1.42
N ALA A 74 -14.13 10.54 0.94
CA ALA A 74 -13.62 9.30 1.53
C ALA A 74 -12.09 9.23 1.51
N LEU A 75 -11.45 9.65 0.42
CA LEU A 75 -9.99 9.67 0.32
C LEU A 75 -9.35 10.60 1.35
N ASP A 76 -9.93 11.77 1.57
CA ASP A 76 -9.39 12.77 2.52
C ASP A 76 -9.57 12.35 3.98
N GLN A 77 -10.44 11.38 4.25
CA GLN A 77 -10.71 10.87 5.60
C GLN A 77 -9.89 9.65 5.97
N LEU A 78 -9.05 9.14 5.07
CA LEU A 78 -8.20 7.99 5.35
C LEU A 78 -7.21 8.31 6.48
N PRO A 79 -6.99 7.37 7.41
CA PRO A 79 -6.07 7.60 8.51
C PRO A 79 -4.64 7.73 8.02
N THR A 80 -3.89 8.64 8.63
CA THR A 80 -2.46 8.87 8.37
C THR A 80 -1.70 8.87 9.69
N GLY A 81 -0.38 8.60 9.63
CA GLY A 81 0.45 8.58 10.82
C GLY A 81 0.03 7.50 11.83
N ALA A 82 -0.44 6.36 11.35
CA ALA A 82 -0.99 5.32 12.22
C ALA A 82 -0.81 3.92 11.64
N ILE A 83 -0.78 2.93 12.53
CA ILE A 83 -0.90 1.53 12.16
C ILE A 83 -2.35 1.25 11.78
N VAL A 84 -2.57 0.79 10.57
CA VAL A 84 -3.91 0.57 10.00
C VAL A 84 -4.22 -0.90 9.72
N GLY A 85 -3.23 -1.75 9.77
CA GLY A 85 -3.41 -3.19 9.55
C GLY A 85 -2.24 -4.00 10.04
N LYS A 86 -2.47 -5.31 10.09
CA LYS A 86 -1.43 -6.30 10.35
C LYS A 86 -1.60 -7.48 9.41
N ALA A 87 -0.50 -8.12 9.09
CA ALA A 87 -0.50 -9.25 8.17
C ALA A 87 0.70 -10.15 8.41
N ILE A 88 0.84 -11.18 7.59
CA ILE A 88 2.05 -11.99 7.48
C ILE A 88 2.68 -11.68 6.13
N LEU A 89 3.92 -11.22 6.13
CA LEU A 89 4.71 -11.08 4.90
C LEU A 89 5.19 -12.45 4.49
N THR A 90 4.77 -12.94 3.34
CA THR A 90 5.03 -14.29 2.88
C THR A 90 6.05 -14.36 1.74
N ARG A 91 6.11 -13.35 0.89
CA ARG A 91 6.99 -13.33 -0.27
C ARG A 91 7.36 -11.90 -0.68
N CYS A 92 8.54 -11.78 -1.30
CA CYS A 92 8.88 -10.64 -2.14
C CYS A 92 9.13 -11.19 -3.55
N ASN A 93 8.14 -11.08 -4.42
CA ASN A 93 8.20 -11.63 -5.76
C ASN A 93 8.97 -10.68 -6.68
N LEU A 94 10.01 -11.17 -7.35
CA LEU A 94 10.63 -10.39 -8.42
C LEU A 94 9.61 -10.21 -9.55
N ILE A 95 9.38 -8.98 -9.96
CA ILE A 95 8.44 -8.68 -11.04
C ILE A 95 9.14 -8.95 -12.37
N THR A 96 8.70 -10.03 -13.01
CA THR A 96 9.08 -10.44 -14.36
C THR A 96 7.93 -10.18 -15.32
N GLU A 97 8.17 -10.32 -16.61
CA GLU A 97 7.09 -10.22 -17.60
C GLU A 97 6.00 -11.27 -17.34
N ASP A 98 6.36 -12.49 -16.98
CA ASP A 98 5.41 -13.55 -16.65
C ASP A 98 4.57 -13.21 -15.41
N PHE A 99 5.19 -12.71 -14.36
CA PHE A 99 4.48 -12.28 -13.15
C PHE A 99 3.47 -11.19 -13.50
N ARG A 100 3.93 -10.15 -14.20
CA ARG A 100 3.10 -9.00 -14.57
C ARG A 100 1.93 -9.41 -15.47
N ALA A 101 2.15 -10.31 -16.41
CA ALA A 101 1.13 -10.75 -17.36
C ALA A 101 -0.06 -11.46 -16.69
N LYS A 102 0.13 -11.98 -15.49
CA LYS A 102 -0.93 -12.68 -14.72
C LYS A 102 -1.73 -11.78 -13.80
N LEU A 103 -1.36 -10.49 -13.69
CA LEU A 103 -2.05 -9.57 -12.79
C LEU A 103 -3.34 -9.06 -13.41
N PRO A 104 -4.42 -8.94 -12.63
CA PRO A 104 -5.65 -8.32 -13.11
C PRO A 104 -5.45 -6.82 -13.37
N PRO A 105 -6.26 -6.20 -14.26
CA PRO A 105 -6.12 -4.78 -14.59
C PRO A 105 -6.17 -3.86 -13.37
N GLN A 106 -7.01 -4.13 -12.39
CA GLN A 106 -7.10 -3.32 -11.18
C GLN A 106 -5.78 -3.30 -10.42
N GLU A 107 -5.12 -4.45 -10.28
CA GLU A 107 -3.85 -4.53 -9.57
C GLU A 107 -2.77 -3.71 -10.30
N LEU A 108 -2.72 -3.84 -11.63
CA LEU A 108 -1.78 -3.08 -12.46
C LEU A 108 -1.96 -1.57 -12.33
N ASP A 109 -3.20 -1.10 -12.24
CA ASP A 109 -3.50 0.34 -12.07
C ASP A 109 -3.05 0.85 -10.70
N LEU A 110 -3.02 -0.01 -9.67
CA LEU A 110 -2.80 0.39 -8.29
C LEU A 110 -1.35 0.21 -7.81
N GLY A 111 -0.41 -0.04 -8.70
CA GLY A 111 0.98 -0.20 -8.30
C GLY A 111 1.97 -0.01 -9.45
N ASP A 112 3.22 0.21 -9.10
CA ASP A 112 4.32 0.26 -10.07
C ASP A 112 4.91 -1.15 -10.23
N PHE A 113 4.38 -1.89 -11.20
CA PHE A 113 4.82 -3.26 -11.53
C PHE A 113 5.87 -3.27 -12.63
N SER A 114 6.74 -2.26 -12.67
CA SER A 114 7.87 -2.23 -13.60
C SER A 114 8.76 -3.45 -13.39
N ILE A 115 9.25 -4.02 -14.49
CA ILE A 115 10.12 -5.19 -14.45
C ILE A 115 11.38 -4.89 -13.63
N GLY A 116 11.75 -5.82 -12.75
CA GLY A 116 12.90 -5.69 -11.86
C GLY A 116 12.58 -5.14 -10.47
N ARG A 117 11.39 -4.61 -10.26
CA ARG A 117 10.91 -4.26 -8.92
C ARG A 117 10.43 -5.51 -8.20
N TYR A 118 10.01 -5.37 -6.95
CA TYR A 118 9.52 -6.49 -6.12
C TYR A 118 8.09 -6.24 -5.68
N ALA A 119 7.25 -7.27 -5.81
CA ALA A 119 5.89 -7.29 -5.33
C ALA A 119 5.85 -8.03 -3.99
N TRP A 120 5.63 -7.29 -2.92
CA TRP A 120 5.52 -7.82 -1.56
C TRP A 120 4.13 -8.40 -1.37
N GLU A 121 4.08 -9.65 -0.96
CA GLU A 121 2.85 -10.42 -0.83
C GLU A 121 2.53 -10.67 0.65
N PHE A 122 1.29 -10.36 1.02
CA PHE A 122 0.82 -10.47 2.40
C PHE A 122 -0.33 -11.46 2.48
N HIS A 123 -0.36 -12.22 3.56
CA HIS A 123 -1.47 -13.10 3.88
C HIS A 123 -2.05 -12.73 5.25
N VAL A 124 -3.29 -13.19 5.51
CA VAL A 124 -3.98 -12.93 6.78
C VAL A 124 -4.00 -11.44 7.12
N MET A 125 -4.38 -10.62 6.12
CA MET A 125 -4.49 -9.17 6.32
C MET A 125 -5.70 -8.86 7.19
N VAL A 126 -5.47 -8.16 8.30
CA VAL A 126 -6.51 -7.78 9.27
C VAL A 126 -6.42 -6.28 9.50
N PRO A 127 -7.55 -5.55 9.37
CA PRO A 127 -7.57 -4.13 9.73
C PRO A 127 -7.30 -3.94 11.23
N VAL A 128 -6.63 -2.85 11.55
CA VAL A 128 -6.48 -2.37 12.93
C VAL A 128 -7.43 -1.20 13.11
N ASP A 129 -8.51 -1.43 13.85
CA ASP A 129 -9.57 -0.43 14.06
C ASP A 129 -9.92 -0.34 15.55
N PRO A 130 -9.76 0.83 16.17
CA PRO A 130 -9.28 2.08 15.57
C PRO A 130 -7.79 2.02 15.22
N PRO A 131 -7.34 2.82 14.25
CA PRO A 131 -5.91 2.92 13.92
C PRO A 131 -5.08 3.35 15.13
N VAL A 132 -3.88 2.81 15.25
CA VAL A 132 -2.99 3.11 16.38
C VAL A 132 -1.95 4.14 15.93
N LYS A 133 -1.99 5.33 16.52
CA LYS A 133 -1.06 6.41 16.19
C LYS A 133 0.38 5.97 16.39
N ALA A 134 1.21 6.20 15.39
CA ALA A 134 2.63 5.85 15.43
C ALA A 134 3.42 6.70 14.43
N SER A 135 4.64 7.08 14.80
CA SER A 135 5.57 7.71 13.87
C SER A 135 6.24 6.64 13.00
N GLY A 136 6.21 6.81 11.70
CA GLY A 136 6.83 5.87 10.76
C GLY A 136 8.30 6.14 10.53
N LYS A 137 8.96 5.16 9.93
CA LYS A 137 10.35 5.23 9.49
C LYS A 137 10.45 4.65 8.08
N GLN A 138 11.56 4.92 7.41
CA GLN A 138 11.81 4.36 6.09
C GLN A 138 12.20 2.88 6.17
N GLY A 139 11.96 2.16 5.09
CA GLY A 139 12.32 0.76 4.98
C GLY A 139 11.48 -0.15 5.86
N LEU A 140 12.03 -1.29 6.19
CA LEU A 140 11.43 -2.21 7.15
C LEU A 140 11.97 -1.83 8.54
N TRP A 141 11.07 -1.37 9.42
CA TRP A 141 11.45 -0.85 10.73
C TRP A 141 10.77 -1.63 11.86
N THR A 142 11.19 -1.40 13.08
CA THR A 142 10.62 -2.06 14.25
C THR A 142 9.71 -1.08 14.98
N TRP A 143 8.44 -1.46 15.10
CA TRP A 143 7.46 -0.74 15.90
C TRP A 143 7.43 -1.32 17.32
N GLU A 144 7.58 -0.44 18.31
CA GLU A 144 7.64 -0.85 19.72
C GLU A 144 6.27 -0.89 20.41
N GLY A 145 5.19 -0.53 19.68
CA GLY A 145 3.84 -0.57 20.23
C GLY A 145 3.21 -1.96 20.22
N SER A 146 1.96 -2.02 20.67
CA SER A 146 1.17 -3.26 20.78
C SER A 146 -0.17 -3.13 20.08
N LEU A 147 -0.64 -4.24 19.51
CA LEU A 147 -1.95 -4.36 18.85
C LEU A 147 -2.94 -5.18 19.68
N GLU A 148 -2.77 -5.22 20.97
CA GLU A 148 -3.70 -5.91 21.84
C GLU A 148 -5.10 -5.30 21.86
#